data_fcf5ebd298d782a480e87d8f2de3d148
#
_entry.id   fcf5ebd298d782a480e87d8f2de3d148
#
_cell.length_a   1.000
_cell.length_b   1.000
_cell.length_c   1.000
_cell.angle_alpha   90.00
_cell.angle_beta   90.00
_cell.angle_gamma   90.00
#
_symmetry.space_group_name_H-M   'P 1'
#
loop_
_entity.id
_entity.type
_entity.pdbx_description
1 polymer ?
#
loop_
_entity_poly.entity_id
_entity_poly.type
_entity_poly.pdbx_seq_one_letter_code
_entity_poly.pdbx_strand_id
1 'polypeptide(L)'
;GGAYSVEDCWKLVRTYEETGVPCMMLENCCYGREELLVLNMVRQGLFGEIVHCEGGYRHDQRKSIVTGPERGHYRYRQYLNRNGDSYPMHALGHIANILDINHGNRMISLVSMASKAAGIHDYILRTKGPGHELAKWSFSQGDVVTTMIKCARGETIVLCLDTGLPRFYTRGLQVEGTRGMYMYDNNSIFIDGKDDENEFQWRECWNNADAYYERYEHPVWREYFEKGVTGGHGGMDGLVYKAFFDAVRNRGPVPVDVYDTASWMAIT
;
A
#
# COMPACT_ATOMS: atom_id res chain seq x y z
N GLY A 1 -3.05 2.41 11.05
CA GLY A 1 -4.27 2.57 10.28
C GLY A 1 -5.31 3.41 10.98
N GLY A 2 -6.35 3.78 10.25
CA GLY A 2 -7.43 4.64 10.75
C GLY A 2 -8.48 3.90 11.59
N ALA A 3 -8.59 2.58 11.45
CA ALA A 3 -9.59 1.76 12.12
C ALA A 3 -9.09 0.33 12.34
N TYR A 4 -9.76 -0.41 13.21
CA TYR A 4 -9.44 -1.80 13.54
C TYR A 4 -10.64 -2.76 13.39
N SER A 5 -11.80 -2.22 13.06
CA SER A 5 -13.03 -2.98 12.84
C SER A 5 -13.92 -2.24 11.85
N VAL A 6 -14.88 -2.96 11.27
CA VAL A 6 -15.92 -2.35 10.43
C VAL A 6 -16.75 -1.34 11.22
N GLU A 7 -16.97 -1.60 12.52
CA GLU A 7 -17.65 -0.65 13.40
C GLU A 7 -16.89 0.66 13.55
N ASP A 8 -15.55 0.60 13.70
CA ASP A 8 -14.72 1.81 13.76
C ASP A 8 -14.75 2.58 12.44
N CYS A 9 -14.77 1.88 11.31
CA CYS A 9 -14.95 2.51 10.00
C CYS A 9 -16.27 3.29 9.92
N TRP A 10 -17.36 2.69 10.38
CA TRP A 10 -18.66 3.37 10.44
C TRP A 10 -18.67 4.54 11.41
N LYS A 11 -18.00 4.44 12.56
CA LYS A 11 -17.86 5.57 13.50
C LYS A 11 -17.17 6.76 12.86
N LEU A 12 -16.07 6.52 12.12
CA LEU A 12 -15.35 7.58 11.38
C LEU A 12 -16.28 8.29 10.39
N VAL A 13 -16.98 7.54 9.57
CA VAL A 13 -17.90 8.10 8.55
C VAL A 13 -19.02 8.88 9.20
N ARG A 14 -19.72 8.30 10.18
CA ARG A 14 -20.83 8.98 10.88
C ARG A 14 -20.37 10.26 11.57
N THR A 15 -19.23 10.22 12.26
CA THR A 15 -18.69 11.42 12.91
C THR A 15 -18.42 12.54 11.90
N TYR A 16 -17.87 12.20 10.74
CA TYR A 16 -17.68 13.17 9.66
C TYR A 16 -19.01 13.73 9.14
N GLU A 17 -19.98 12.86 8.87
CA GLU A 17 -21.32 13.27 8.37
C GLU A 17 -22.11 14.12 9.38
N GLU A 18 -21.95 13.84 10.68
CA GLU A 18 -22.58 14.61 11.76
C GLU A 18 -21.92 15.96 12.04
N THR A 19 -20.61 16.04 11.90
CA THR A 19 -19.83 17.23 12.31
C THR A 19 -19.37 18.11 11.15
N GLY A 20 -19.26 17.54 9.95
CA GLY A 20 -18.65 18.19 8.79
C GLY A 20 -17.14 18.43 8.93
N VAL A 21 -16.48 17.88 9.96
CA VAL A 21 -15.05 18.08 10.19
C VAL A 21 -14.23 17.15 9.29
N PRO A 22 -13.45 17.68 8.33
CA PRO A 22 -12.65 16.84 7.44
C PRO A 22 -11.63 15.99 8.20
N CYS A 23 -11.50 14.74 7.80
CA CYS A 23 -10.54 13.79 8.33
C CYS A 23 -9.70 13.24 7.18
N MET A 24 -8.38 13.33 7.27
CA MET A 24 -7.45 12.83 6.26
C MET A 24 -6.60 11.68 6.82
N MET A 25 -6.55 10.58 6.12
CA MET A 25 -5.52 9.57 6.36
C MET A 25 -4.20 10.03 5.74
N LEU A 26 -3.14 10.05 6.55
CA LEU A 26 -1.80 10.44 6.09
C LEU A 26 -1.05 9.22 5.51
N GLU A 27 -1.60 8.66 4.43
CA GLU A 27 -0.99 7.52 3.74
C GLU A 27 0.10 8.01 2.79
N ASN A 28 1.34 7.91 3.23
CA ASN A 28 2.50 8.44 2.52
C ASN A 28 2.82 7.68 1.22
N CYS A 29 2.48 6.40 1.11
CA CYS A 29 2.71 5.62 -0.10
C CYS A 29 1.88 6.10 -1.30
N CYS A 30 0.79 6.86 -1.08
CA CYS A 30 0.09 7.56 -2.15
C CYS A 30 0.97 8.64 -2.84
N TYR A 31 2.08 9.02 -2.23
CA TYR A 31 3.00 10.05 -2.71
C TYR A 31 4.37 9.49 -3.10
N GLY A 32 4.51 8.17 -3.19
CA GLY A 32 5.72 7.55 -3.70
C GLY A 32 6.02 8.01 -5.14
N ARG A 33 7.30 8.18 -5.46
CA ARG A 33 7.69 8.69 -6.78
C ARG A 33 7.27 7.73 -7.88
N GLU A 34 7.52 6.46 -7.67
CA GLU A 34 7.15 5.38 -8.58
C GLU A 34 5.63 5.28 -8.74
N GLU A 35 4.90 5.33 -7.62
CA GLU A 35 3.44 5.26 -7.61
C GLU A 35 2.82 6.45 -8.34
N LEU A 36 3.35 7.66 -8.15
CA LEU A 36 2.88 8.86 -8.84
C LEU A 36 3.31 8.90 -10.32
N LEU A 37 4.47 8.34 -10.69
CA LEU A 37 4.85 8.15 -12.09
C LEU A 37 3.80 7.30 -12.80
N VAL A 38 3.49 6.12 -12.22
CA VAL A 38 2.53 5.18 -12.80
C VAL A 38 1.13 5.80 -12.88
N LEU A 39 0.69 6.49 -11.82
CA LEU A 39 -0.59 7.20 -11.83
C LEU A 39 -0.65 8.23 -12.97
N ASN A 40 0.41 9.02 -13.15
CA ASN A 40 0.48 10.01 -14.23
C ASN A 40 0.42 9.37 -15.62
N MET A 41 1.11 8.25 -15.82
CA MET A 41 1.08 7.49 -17.07
C MET A 41 -0.30 6.88 -17.34
N VAL A 42 -0.96 6.32 -16.31
CA VAL A 42 -2.34 5.82 -16.42
C VAL A 42 -3.30 6.95 -16.78
N ARG A 43 -3.20 8.11 -16.13
CA ARG A 43 -4.04 9.30 -16.44
C ARG A 43 -3.82 9.83 -17.85
N GLN A 44 -2.65 9.62 -18.44
CA GLN A 44 -2.35 9.95 -19.84
C GLN A 44 -2.78 8.83 -20.82
N GLY A 45 -3.36 7.72 -20.34
CA GLY A 45 -3.90 6.63 -21.14
C GLY A 45 -2.86 5.67 -21.71
N LEU A 46 -1.59 5.73 -21.25
CA LEU A 46 -0.52 4.88 -21.78
C LEU A 46 -0.77 3.39 -21.55
N PHE A 47 -1.41 3.03 -20.44
CA PHE A 47 -1.71 1.63 -20.11
C PHE A 47 -3.04 1.13 -20.71
N GLY A 48 -3.81 2.01 -21.39
CA GLY A 48 -5.15 1.66 -21.86
C GLY A 48 -6.14 1.49 -20.70
N GLU A 49 -7.04 0.53 -20.81
CA GLU A 49 -7.98 0.18 -19.73
C GLU A 49 -7.27 -0.68 -18.68
N ILE A 50 -7.31 -0.27 -17.42
CA ILE A 50 -6.69 -1.05 -16.33
C ILE A 50 -7.60 -2.24 -16.00
N VAL A 51 -6.99 -3.40 -15.91
CA VAL A 51 -7.68 -4.68 -15.69
C VAL A 51 -7.36 -5.28 -14.34
N HIS A 52 -6.09 -5.13 -13.89
CA HIS A 52 -5.59 -5.74 -12.68
C HIS A 52 -4.53 -4.88 -11.99
N CYS A 53 -4.54 -4.90 -10.65
CA CYS A 53 -3.47 -4.33 -9.85
C CYS A 53 -3.05 -5.28 -8.74
N GLU A 54 -1.77 -5.29 -8.42
CA GLU A 54 -1.22 -5.95 -7.24
C GLU A 54 -0.48 -4.95 -6.35
N GLY A 55 -0.44 -5.24 -5.06
CA GLY A 55 0.36 -4.48 -4.11
C GLY A 55 0.57 -5.24 -2.81
N GLY A 56 1.46 -4.75 -1.96
CA GLY A 56 1.71 -5.41 -0.69
C GLY A 56 2.40 -4.51 0.32
N TYR A 57 2.22 -4.84 1.58
CA TYR A 57 3.11 -4.39 2.64
C TYR A 57 4.01 -5.57 3.02
N ARG A 58 5.09 -5.70 2.27
CA ARG A 58 6.06 -6.79 2.41
C ARG A 58 7.31 -6.23 3.07
N HIS A 59 7.40 -6.36 4.39
CA HIS A 59 8.43 -5.71 5.21
C HIS A 59 8.80 -6.58 6.42
N ASP A 60 10.05 -6.94 6.59
CA ASP A 60 10.50 -7.68 7.78
C ASP A 60 10.30 -6.84 9.06
N GLN A 61 9.23 -7.13 9.80
CA GLN A 61 8.86 -6.48 11.05
C GLN A 61 9.09 -7.36 12.29
N ARG A 62 9.74 -8.51 12.14
CA ARG A 62 9.92 -9.48 13.23
C ARG A 62 10.54 -8.84 14.47
N LYS A 63 11.58 -8.02 14.30
CA LYS A 63 12.21 -7.30 15.41
C LYS A 63 11.24 -6.35 16.11
N SER A 64 10.48 -5.55 15.36
CA SER A 64 9.53 -4.61 15.91
C SER A 64 8.38 -5.31 16.65
N ILE A 65 7.91 -6.45 16.14
CA ILE A 65 6.87 -7.26 16.76
C ILE A 65 7.35 -7.83 18.09
N VAL A 66 8.54 -8.45 18.09
CA VAL A 66 9.10 -9.15 19.27
C VAL A 66 9.54 -8.19 20.37
N THR A 67 9.94 -6.96 20.05
CA THR A 67 10.21 -5.90 21.04
C THR A 67 8.97 -5.06 21.39
N GLY A 68 7.84 -5.37 20.79
CA GLY A 68 6.58 -4.64 20.97
C GLY A 68 6.08 -4.60 22.42
N PRO A 69 6.11 -5.71 23.19
CA PRO A 69 5.70 -5.69 24.59
C PRO A 69 6.46 -4.66 25.45
N GLU A 70 7.78 -4.57 25.25
CA GLU A 70 8.64 -3.66 25.99
C GLU A 70 8.44 -2.19 25.60
N ARG A 71 8.02 -1.92 24.35
CA ARG A 71 7.88 -0.59 23.76
C ARG A 71 6.44 -0.12 23.61
N GLY A 72 5.46 -0.90 24.01
CA GLY A 72 4.04 -0.61 23.81
C GLY A 72 3.62 -0.60 22.34
N HIS A 73 4.38 -1.24 21.46
CA HIS A 73 4.12 -1.21 20.03
C HIS A 73 2.90 -2.07 19.67
N TYR A 74 1.96 -1.51 18.90
CA TYR A 74 0.66 -2.10 18.61
C TYR A 74 0.72 -3.43 17.82
N ARG A 75 1.76 -3.65 16.98
CA ARG A 75 1.85 -4.82 16.08
C ARG A 75 1.82 -6.15 16.83
N TYR A 76 2.49 -6.28 17.99
CA TYR A 76 2.50 -7.55 18.71
C TYR A 76 1.09 -7.97 19.15
N ARG A 77 0.25 -7.01 19.55
CA ARG A 77 -1.16 -7.28 19.93
C ARG A 77 -1.98 -7.74 18.74
N GLN A 78 -1.76 -7.16 17.56
CA GLN A 78 -2.40 -7.61 16.33
C GLN A 78 -1.99 -9.05 16.00
N TYR A 79 -0.69 -9.36 16.04
CA TYR A 79 -0.18 -10.70 15.78
C TYR A 79 -0.72 -11.77 16.76
N LEU A 80 -0.96 -11.42 18.00
CA LEU A 80 -1.55 -12.32 18.99
C LEU A 80 -3.04 -12.59 18.75
N ASN A 81 -3.80 -11.58 18.32
CA ASN A 81 -5.26 -11.61 18.44
C ASN A 81 -6.01 -11.53 17.10
N ARG A 82 -5.31 -11.34 15.99
CA ARG A 82 -5.91 -11.15 14.67
C ARG A 82 -5.27 -12.08 13.64
N ASN A 83 -6.01 -12.32 12.56
CA ASN A 83 -5.51 -13.08 11.41
C ASN A 83 -6.12 -12.49 10.14
N GLY A 84 -5.46 -11.48 9.57
CA GLY A 84 -5.94 -10.76 8.39
C GLY A 84 -4.92 -9.74 7.90
N ASP A 85 -5.25 -8.99 6.87
CA ASP A 85 -4.39 -7.89 6.40
C ASP A 85 -4.49 -6.69 7.36
N SER A 86 -3.58 -6.63 8.30
CA SER A 86 -3.56 -5.60 9.34
C SER A 86 -3.00 -4.24 8.86
N TYR A 87 -2.56 -4.14 7.59
CA TYR A 87 -1.94 -2.93 7.06
C TYR A 87 -2.24 -2.68 5.56
N PRO A 88 -3.50 -2.78 5.12
CA PRO A 88 -3.85 -2.73 3.70
C PRO A 88 -3.57 -1.40 3.03
N MET A 89 -3.61 -0.27 3.76
CA MET A 89 -3.54 1.07 3.20
C MET A 89 -2.25 1.34 2.42
N HIS A 90 -1.10 0.78 2.86
CA HIS A 90 0.19 0.99 2.17
C HIS A 90 0.24 0.37 0.78
N ALA A 91 -0.48 -0.71 0.57
CA ALA A 91 -0.61 -1.36 -0.72
C ALA A 91 -1.78 -0.80 -1.53
N LEU A 92 -2.91 -0.54 -0.86
CA LEU A 92 -4.15 -0.18 -1.52
C LEU A 92 -4.23 1.31 -1.90
N GLY A 93 -3.61 2.22 -1.13
CA GLY A 93 -3.84 3.66 -1.31
C GLY A 93 -3.53 4.16 -2.71
N HIS A 94 -2.36 3.84 -3.24
CA HIS A 94 -1.98 4.22 -4.60
C HIS A 94 -2.77 3.44 -5.68
N ILE A 95 -3.14 2.18 -5.43
CA ILE A 95 -4.02 1.41 -6.32
C ILE A 95 -5.41 2.03 -6.35
N ALA A 96 -5.94 2.46 -5.21
CA ALA A 96 -7.24 3.13 -5.12
C ALA A 96 -7.26 4.43 -5.93
N ASN A 97 -6.17 5.20 -5.91
CA ASN A 97 -6.02 6.39 -6.75
C ASN A 97 -5.97 6.05 -8.25
N ILE A 98 -5.32 4.95 -8.64
CA ILE A 98 -5.26 4.49 -10.03
C ILE A 98 -6.64 4.07 -10.54
N LEU A 99 -7.40 3.36 -9.71
CA LEU A 99 -8.70 2.77 -10.05
C LEU A 99 -9.91 3.65 -9.70
N ASP A 100 -9.70 4.88 -9.21
CA ASP A 100 -10.76 5.81 -8.77
C ASP A 100 -11.69 5.22 -7.70
N ILE A 101 -11.18 4.41 -6.79
CA ILE A 101 -11.98 3.84 -5.70
C ILE A 101 -12.57 4.97 -4.85
N ASN A 102 -13.88 4.92 -4.58
CA ASN A 102 -14.72 5.95 -3.99
C ASN A 102 -14.91 7.23 -4.83
N HIS A 103 -14.24 7.35 -5.97
CA HIS A 103 -14.29 8.49 -6.87
C HIS A 103 -14.84 8.10 -8.27
N GLY A 104 -15.79 7.18 -8.29
CA GLY A 104 -16.44 6.66 -9.51
C GLY A 104 -16.29 5.15 -9.69
N ASN A 105 -15.53 4.49 -8.85
CA ASN A 105 -15.40 3.04 -8.74
C ASN A 105 -15.53 2.62 -7.27
N ARG A 106 -15.66 1.33 -6.98
CA ARG A 106 -15.73 0.81 -5.61
C ARG A 106 -15.31 -0.65 -5.55
N MET A 107 -14.80 -1.08 -4.42
CA MET A 107 -14.63 -2.48 -4.08
C MET A 107 -15.99 -3.10 -3.75
N ILE A 108 -16.33 -4.26 -4.33
CA ILE A 108 -17.66 -4.88 -4.16
C ILE A 108 -17.61 -6.22 -3.42
N SER A 109 -16.49 -6.94 -3.49
CA SER A 109 -16.31 -8.20 -2.76
C SER A 109 -14.84 -8.49 -2.58
N LEU A 110 -14.52 -9.27 -1.55
CA LEU A 110 -13.17 -9.76 -1.32
C LEU A 110 -13.17 -11.18 -0.77
N VAL A 111 -12.05 -11.86 -0.97
CA VAL A 111 -11.69 -13.11 -0.30
C VAL A 111 -10.26 -12.97 0.21
N SER A 112 -10.02 -13.42 1.44
CA SER A 112 -8.69 -13.36 2.06
C SER A 112 -8.29 -14.71 2.62
N MET A 113 -7.03 -15.07 2.47
CA MET A 113 -6.45 -16.30 2.96
C MET A 113 -5.11 -16.04 3.65
N ALA A 114 -4.96 -16.58 4.85
CA ALA A 114 -3.73 -16.49 5.60
C ALA A 114 -2.97 -17.82 5.59
N SER A 115 -1.64 -17.74 5.53
CA SER A 115 -0.75 -18.88 5.75
C SER A 115 -0.72 -19.28 7.22
N LYS A 116 0.01 -20.34 7.55
CA LYS A 116 0.33 -20.66 8.96
C LYS A 116 1.14 -19.54 9.61
N ALA A 117 1.06 -19.44 10.94
CA ALA A 117 1.89 -18.57 11.77
C ALA A 117 3.12 -19.33 12.28
N ALA A 118 4.30 -19.07 11.75
CA ALA A 118 5.53 -19.74 12.11
C ALA A 118 6.72 -18.80 12.30
N GLY A 119 6.82 -17.73 11.49
CA GLY A 119 8.01 -16.91 11.37
C GLY A 119 8.36 -16.12 12.65
N ILE A 120 7.37 -15.56 13.34
CA ILE A 120 7.61 -14.81 14.59
C ILE A 120 8.07 -15.77 15.70
N HIS A 121 7.45 -16.93 15.83
CA HIS A 121 7.82 -17.92 16.84
C HIS A 121 9.26 -18.43 16.62
N ASP A 122 9.60 -18.80 15.39
CA ASP A 122 10.97 -19.21 15.02
C ASP A 122 11.98 -18.08 15.32
N TYR A 123 11.64 -16.83 14.98
CA TYR A 123 12.51 -15.69 15.27
C TYR A 123 12.76 -15.52 16.77
N ILE A 124 11.75 -15.69 17.63
CA ILE A 124 11.88 -15.64 19.09
C ILE A 124 12.82 -16.75 19.58
N LEU A 125 12.59 -17.99 19.14
CA LEU A 125 13.44 -19.12 19.55
C LEU A 125 14.90 -18.90 19.21
N ARG A 126 15.20 -18.39 18.02
CA ARG A 126 16.57 -18.14 17.55
C ARG A 126 17.24 -16.94 18.22
N THR A 127 16.48 -15.89 18.56
CA THR A 127 17.08 -14.63 19.04
C THR A 127 17.00 -14.43 20.55
N LYS A 128 16.01 -15.04 21.21
CA LYS A 128 15.79 -14.92 22.66
C LYS A 128 15.89 -16.27 23.40
N GLY A 129 15.85 -17.36 22.66
CA GLY A 129 15.93 -18.73 23.22
C GLY A 129 14.57 -19.30 23.66
N PRO A 130 14.47 -20.62 23.84
CA PRO A 130 13.22 -21.31 24.16
C PRO A 130 12.70 -21.02 25.59
N GLY A 131 13.55 -20.54 26.48
CA GLY A 131 13.16 -20.17 27.86
C GLY A 131 12.51 -18.78 27.96
N HIS A 132 12.50 -17.99 26.90
CA HIS A 132 11.94 -16.65 26.92
C HIS A 132 10.42 -16.68 27.03
N GLU A 133 9.82 -15.72 27.73
CA GLU A 133 8.36 -15.66 27.93
C GLU A 133 7.59 -15.67 26.61
N LEU A 134 8.02 -14.89 25.64
CA LEU A 134 7.38 -14.81 24.32
C LEU A 134 7.40 -16.14 23.54
N ALA A 135 8.32 -17.06 23.85
CA ALA A 135 8.37 -18.38 23.22
C ALA A 135 7.15 -19.25 23.61
N LYS A 136 6.44 -18.89 24.65
CA LYS A 136 5.22 -19.57 25.10
C LYS A 136 3.96 -19.04 24.40
N TRP A 137 4.07 -17.92 23.68
CA TRP A 137 2.92 -17.29 23.03
C TRP A 137 2.56 -17.99 21.72
N SER A 138 1.26 -18.15 21.51
CA SER A 138 0.70 -18.56 20.21
C SER A 138 0.26 -17.33 19.45
N PHE A 139 0.76 -17.17 18.24
CA PHE A 139 0.39 -16.07 17.36
C PHE A 139 -0.74 -16.50 16.43
N SER A 140 -1.81 -15.71 16.38
CA SER A 140 -2.95 -15.96 15.49
C SER A 140 -2.70 -15.49 14.06
N GLN A 141 -1.87 -14.45 13.88
CA GLN A 141 -1.59 -13.87 12.57
C GLN A 141 -0.76 -14.83 11.71
N GLY A 142 -1.30 -15.25 10.57
CA GLY A 142 -0.52 -15.94 9.55
C GLY A 142 0.62 -15.08 9.02
N ASP A 143 1.73 -15.71 8.64
CA ASP A 143 2.93 -15.01 8.20
C ASP A 143 2.70 -14.22 6.91
N VAL A 144 1.90 -14.78 6.00
CA VAL A 144 1.49 -14.15 4.74
C VAL A 144 -0.02 -14.15 4.65
N VAL A 145 -0.60 -13.01 4.34
CA VAL A 145 -2.03 -12.87 4.05
C VAL A 145 -2.20 -12.35 2.63
N THR A 146 -2.95 -13.08 1.82
CA THR A 146 -3.30 -12.68 0.45
C THR A 146 -4.78 -12.38 0.38
N THR A 147 -5.12 -11.20 -0.10
CA THR A 147 -6.49 -10.72 -0.26
C THR A 147 -6.75 -10.37 -1.72
N MET A 148 -7.76 -10.99 -2.32
CA MET A 148 -8.23 -10.69 -3.66
C MET A 148 -9.53 -9.90 -3.58
N ILE A 149 -9.60 -8.80 -4.32
CA ILE A 149 -10.73 -7.86 -4.30
C ILE A 149 -11.28 -7.72 -5.72
N LYS A 150 -12.61 -7.69 -5.87
CA LYS A 150 -13.30 -7.36 -7.11
C LYS A 150 -13.83 -5.94 -7.05
N CYS A 151 -13.60 -5.15 -8.11
CA CYS A 151 -14.11 -3.79 -8.26
C CYS A 151 -15.36 -3.74 -9.15
N ALA A 152 -16.14 -2.66 -8.99
CA ALA A 152 -17.44 -2.51 -9.68
C ALA A 152 -17.29 -2.34 -11.18
N ARG A 153 -16.21 -1.71 -11.65
CA ARG A 153 -15.95 -1.57 -13.10
C ARG A 153 -15.35 -2.84 -13.72
N GLY A 154 -15.07 -3.87 -12.91
CA GLY A 154 -14.59 -5.17 -13.40
C GLY A 154 -13.13 -5.50 -13.07
N GLU A 155 -12.34 -4.55 -12.60
CA GLU A 155 -10.96 -4.74 -12.22
C GLU A 155 -10.83 -5.68 -11.01
N THR A 156 -9.67 -6.30 -10.86
CA THR A 156 -9.30 -7.07 -9.67
C THR A 156 -8.06 -6.45 -9.01
N ILE A 157 -7.99 -6.58 -7.68
CA ILE A 157 -6.82 -6.17 -6.90
C ILE A 157 -6.34 -7.37 -6.08
N VAL A 158 -5.05 -7.59 -6.02
CA VAL A 158 -4.42 -8.55 -5.10
C VAL A 158 -3.55 -7.78 -4.12
N LEU A 159 -3.82 -7.96 -2.82
CA LEU A 159 -3.01 -7.41 -1.74
C LEU A 159 -2.26 -8.52 -1.01
N CYS A 160 -1.01 -8.24 -0.60
CA CYS A 160 -0.21 -9.18 0.16
C CYS A 160 0.40 -8.50 1.39
N LEU A 161 0.00 -8.94 2.58
CA LEU A 161 0.70 -8.63 3.83
C LEU A 161 1.73 -9.72 4.11
N ASP A 162 3.00 -9.33 4.28
CA ASP A 162 4.08 -10.22 4.72
C ASP A 162 5.04 -9.44 5.62
N THR A 163 4.84 -9.58 6.93
CA THR A 163 5.64 -8.86 7.94
C THR A 163 6.24 -9.78 9.01
N GLY A 164 5.98 -11.08 8.93
CA GLY A 164 6.45 -12.11 9.87
C GLY A 164 7.66 -12.91 9.40
N LEU A 165 8.12 -12.72 8.18
CA LEU A 165 9.19 -13.49 7.55
C LEU A 165 10.43 -12.63 7.20
N PRO A 166 11.63 -13.27 7.01
CA PRO A 166 12.83 -12.58 6.53
C PRO A 166 12.68 -12.22 5.06
N ARG A 167 12.81 -10.93 4.74
CA ARG A 167 12.69 -10.47 3.37
C ARG A 167 13.26 -9.09 3.15
N PHE A 168 13.46 -8.71 1.89
CA PHE A 168 13.63 -7.33 1.47
C PHE A 168 12.28 -6.59 1.53
N TYR A 169 12.35 -5.28 1.77
CA TYR A 169 11.17 -4.41 1.69
C TYR A 169 10.71 -4.27 0.24
N THR A 170 9.41 -4.37 0.02
CA THR A 170 8.77 -3.99 -1.24
C THR A 170 7.30 -3.69 -1.04
N ARG A 171 6.78 -2.72 -1.80
CA ARG A 171 5.34 -2.50 -1.95
C ARG A 171 4.75 -3.34 -3.08
N GLY A 172 5.61 -3.86 -3.96
CA GLY A 172 5.25 -4.81 -5.01
C GLY A 172 4.10 -4.32 -5.89
N LEU A 173 4.05 -3.00 -6.18
CA LEU A 173 3.02 -2.44 -7.06
C LEU A 173 3.17 -3.04 -8.46
N GLN A 174 2.09 -3.67 -8.93
CA GLN A 174 1.93 -4.07 -10.31
C GLN A 174 0.63 -3.49 -10.84
N VAL A 175 0.68 -2.95 -12.03
CA VAL A 175 -0.49 -2.38 -12.71
C VAL A 175 -0.53 -2.97 -14.12
N GLU A 176 -1.64 -3.59 -14.47
CA GLU A 176 -1.84 -4.22 -15.77
C GLU A 176 -3.03 -3.60 -16.49
N GLY A 177 -2.75 -3.10 -17.68
CA GLY A 177 -3.74 -2.54 -18.58
C GLY A 177 -3.69 -3.19 -19.95
N THR A 178 -4.64 -2.82 -20.80
CA THR A 178 -4.75 -3.40 -22.16
C THR A 178 -3.64 -2.98 -23.12
N ARG A 179 -2.80 -2.01 -22.74
CA ARG A 179 -1.71 -1.49 -23.60
C ARG A 179 -0.41 -1.28 -22.86
N GLY A 180 -0.33 -1.66 -21.58
CA GLY A 180 0.91 -1.51 -20.85
C GLY A 180 0.82 -2.07 -19.44
N MET A 181 1.97 -2.28 -18.82
CA MET A 181 2.09 -2.74 -17.46
C MET A 181 3.27 -2.08 -16.74
N TYR A 182 3.20 -2.07 -15.43
CA TYR A 182 4.29 -1.71 -14.53
C TYR A 182 4.54 -2.80 -13.50
N MET A 183 5.81 -3.07 -13.20
CA MET A 183 6.26 -3.99 -12.15
C MET A 183 7.26 -3.29 -11.25
N TYR A 184 6.91 -3.07 -9.99
CA TYR A 184 7.75 -2.39 -9.00
C TYR A 184 9.05 -3.15 -8.70
N ASP A 185 8.95 -4.48 -8.45
CA ASP A 185 10.06 -5.28 -7.92
C ASP A 185 11.26 -5.38 -8.88
N ASN A 186 11.04 -5.22 -10.17
CA ASN A 186 12.08 -5.19 -11.19
C ASN A 186 12.21 -3.83 -11.90
N ASN A 187 11.51 -2.79 -11.39
CA ASN A 187 11.53 -1.42 -11.89
C ASN A 187 11.26 -1.33 -13.40
N SER A 188 10.21 -2.00 -13.88
CA SER A 188 9.99 -2.18 -15.32
C SER A 188 8.62 -1.68 -15.76
N ILE A 189 8.61 -1.06 -16.92
CA ILE A 189 7.43 -0.64 -17.66
C ILE A 189 7.45 -1.31 -19.04
N PHE A 190 6.31 -1.86 -19.44
CA PHE A 190 6.09 -2.32 -20.82
C PHE A 190 4.93 -1.52 -21.41
N ILE A 191 5.15 -0.94 -22.58
CA ILE A 191 4.12 -0.24 -23.36
C ILE A 191 4.02 -0.90 -24.73
N ASP A 192 2.85 -1.42 -25.05
CA ASP A 192 2.53 -2.05 -26.32
C ASP A 192 2.89 -1.15 -27.51
N GLY A 193 3.58 -1.72 -28.50
CA GLY A 193 4.04 -1.02 -29.68
C GLY A 193 5.22 -0.05 -29.48
N LYS A 194 5.76 0.04 -28.25
CA LYS A 194 6.97 0.84 -27.94
C LYS A 194 8.11 -0.03 -27.43
N ASP A 195 7.81 -0.91 -26.48
CA ASP A 195 8.80 -1.80 -25.88
C ASP A 195 8.86 -3.12 -26.64
N ASP A 196 10.05 -3.73 -26.70
CA ASP A 196 10.29 -4.91 -27.50
C ASP A 196 9.79 -6.18 -26.79
N GLU A 197 9.05 -7.00 -27.53
CA GLU A 197 8.59 -8.30 -27.09
C GLU A 197 9.69 -9.35 -27.27
N ASN A 198 10.71 -9.33 -26.42
CA ASN A 198 11.73 -10.37 -26.48
C ASN A 198 11.34 -11.57 -25.61
N GLU A 199 10.68 -12.55 -26.20
CA GLU A 199 10.15 -13.73 -25.51
C GLU A 199 11.24 -14.54 -24.77
N PHE A 200 12.47 -14.54 -25.27
CA PHE A 200 13.56 -15.35 -24.70
C PHE A 200 14.57 -14.56 -23.86
N GLN A 201 14.56 -13.24 -23.96
CA GLN A 201 15.53 -12.35 -23.28
C GLN A 201 14.83 -11.26 -22.47
N TRP A 202 13.64 -11.55 -21.90
CA TRP A 202 12.81 -10.59 -21.17
C TRP A 202 13.57 -9.88 -20.03
N ARG A 203 14.57 -10.53 -19.42
CA ARG A 203 15.34 -9.93 -18.33
C ARG A 203 16.21 -8.76 -18.79
N GLU A 204 16.58 -8.70 -20.04
CA GLU A 204 17.35 -7.59 -20.61
C GLU A 204 16.49 -6.33 -20.73
N CYS A 205 15.16 -6.49 -20.77
CA CYS A 205 14.18 -5.40 -20.80
C CYS A 205 13.83 -4.87 -19.41
N TRP A 206 14.26 -5.54 -18.34
CA TRP A 206 13.96 -5.11 -16.99
C TRP A 206 14.74 -3.85 -16.59
N ASN A 207 14.27 -3.17 -15.52
CA ASN A 207 14.88 -1.97 -14.97
C ASN A 207 14.93 -0.80 -15.96
N ASN A 208 13.88 -0.63 -16.75
CA ASN A 208 13.77 0.41 -17.77
C ASN A 208 12.92 1.62 -17.34
N ALA A 209 12.29 1.58 -16.14
CA ALA A 209 11.37 2.62 -15.70
C ALA A 209 12.02 4.00 -15.60
N ASP A 210 13.34 4.08 -15.37
CA ASP A 210 14.06 5.34 -15.26
C ASP A 210 13.99 6.18 -16.55
N ALA A 211 13.90 5.55 -17.71
CA ALA A 211 13.76 6.24 -19.00
C ALA A 211 12.39 6.96 -19.15
N TYR A 212 11.43 6.63 -18.31
CA TYR A 212 10.09 7.23 -18.37
C TYR A 212 9.97 8.50 -17.53
N TYR A 213 10.82 8.72 -16.50
CA TYR A 213 10.73 9.89 -15.63
C TYR A 213 10.92 11.20 -16.38
N GLU A 214 11.81 11.29 -17.36
CA GLU A 214 12.03 12.53 -18.10
C GLU A 214 10.70 13.09 -18.66
N ARG A 215 9.88 12.22 -19.22
CA ARG A 215 8.63 12.63 -19.88
C ARG A 215 7.43 12.59 -18.93
N TYR A 216 7.36 11.60 -18.06
CA TYR A 216 6.15 11.26 -17.29
C TYR A 216 6.27 11.49 -15.79
N GLU A 217 7.38 12.09 -15.30
CA GLU A 217 7.48 12.47 -13.88
C GLU A 217 6.25 13.24 -13.46
N HIS A 218 5.66 12.83 -12.34
CA HIS A 218 4.45 13.49 -11.83
C HIS A 218 4.75 14.96 -11.44
N PRO A 219 3.86 15.94 -11.76
CA PRO A 219 4.10 17.36 -11.48
C PRO A 219 4.44 17.64 -10.02
N VAL A 220 3.84 16.91 -9.07
CA VAL A 220 4.13 17.01 -7.63
C VAL A 220 5.61 16.74 -7.34
N TRP A 221 6.21 15.71 -7.96
CA TRP A 221 7.61 15.39 -7.77
C TRP A 221 8.54 16.36 -8.50
N ARG A 222 8.18 16.84 -9.69
CA ARG A 222 8.93 17.88 -10.40
C ARG A 222 9.08 19.15 -9.52
N GLU A 223 7.95 19.65 -9.02
CA GLU A 223 7.93 20.81 -8.12
C GLU A 223 8.72 20.55 -6.82
N TYR A 224 8.63 19.30 -6.30
CA TYR A 224 9.30 18.93 -5.06
C TYR A 224 10.81 18.88 -5.20
N PHE A 225 11.34 18.42 -6.32
CA PHE A 225 12.77 18.48 -6.62
C PHE A 225 13.27 19.91 -6.75
N GLU A 226 12.52 20.79 -7.41
CA GLU A 226 12.87 22.20 -7.54
C GLU A 226 12.94 22.93 -6.20
N LYS A 227 12.07 22.59 -5.25
CA LYS A 227 11.99 23.18 -3.92
C LYS A 227 12.89 22.53 -2.87
N GLY A 228 13.49 21.42 -3.19
CA GLY A 228 14.27 20.57 -2.28
C GLY A 228 13.41 19.56 -1.52
N VAL A 229 13.79 18.27 -1.64
CA VAL A 229 13.09 17.16 -1.00
C VAL A 229 13.34 17.16 0.51
N THR A 230 12.27 17.09 1.30
CA THR A 230 12.29 17.10 2.77
C THR A 230 11.41 15.99 3.34
N GLY A 231 11.59 15.65 4.63
CA GLY A 231 10.81 14.62 5.31
C GLY A 231 11.37 13.22 5.17
N GLY A 232 10.74 12.27 5.88
CA GLY A 232 11.12 10.87 5.90
C GLY A 232 10.62 10.08 4.69
N HIS A 233 10.96 8.78 4.68
CA HIS A 233 10.56 7.83 3.63
C HIS A 233 10.86 8.33 2.20
N GLY A 234 12.08 8.86 1.99
CA GLY A 234 12.48 9.37 0.67
C GLY A 234 11.73 10.63 0.21
N GLY A 235 11.10 11.37 1.12
CA GLY A 235 10.34 12.58 0.82
C GLY A 235 8.82 12.42 0.85
N MET A 236 8.29 11.19 0.82
CA MET A 236 6.84 10.93 0.84
C MET A 236 6.13 11.59 2.03
N ASP A 237 6.77 11.59 3.21
CA ASP A 237 6.18 12.19 4.40
C ASP A 237 6.02 13.72 4.24
N GLY A 238 6.99 14.37 3.62
CA GLY A 238 6.90 15.82 3.31
C GLY A 238 5.72 16.15 2.40
N LEU A 239 5.51 15.33 1.37
CA LEU A 239 4.40 15.52 0.42
C LEU A 239 3.03 15.27 1.06
N VAL A 240 2.86 14.21 1.84
CA VAL A 240 1.57 13.95 2.49
C VAL A 240 1.22 15.02 3.53
N TYR A 241 2.20 15.51 4.30
CA TYR A 241 1.98 16.64 5.21
C TYR A 241 1.67 17.94 4.45
N LYS A 242 2.39 18.21 3.34
CA LYS A 242 2.07 19.35 2.49
C LYS A 242 0.62 19.30 2.01
N ALA A 243 0.18 18.16 1.49
CA ALA A 243 -1.20 17.98 1.03
C ALA A 243 -2.23 18.24 2.14
N PHE A 244 -1.97 17.73 3.36
CA PHE A 244 -2.81 18.00 4.52
C PHE A 244 -2.86 19.49 4.87
N PHE A 245 -1.70 20.15 5.00
CA PHE A 245 -1.66 21.57 5.35
C PHE A 245 -2.26 22.46 4.27
N ASP A 246 -2.11 22.11 2.99
CA ASP A 246 -2.74 22.85 1.90
C ASP A 246 -4.27 22.71 1.94
N ALA A 247 -4.79 21.51 2.22
CA ALA A 247 -6.23 21.31 2.40
C ALA A 247 -6.78 22.16 3.57
N VAL A 248 -6.08 22.16 4.71
CA VAL A 248 -6.47 22.95 5.88
C VAL A 248 -6.43 24.46 5.58
N ARG A 249 -5.32 24.94 4.99
CA ARG A 249 -5.12 26.37 4.67
C ARG A 249 -6.15 26.90 3.69
N ASN A 250 -6.44 26.12 2.66
CA ASN A 250 -7.34 26.49 1.59
C ASN A 250 -8.81 26.12 1.89
N ARG A 251 -9.08 25.47 3.01
CA ARG A 251 -10.41 24.91 3.35
C ARG A 251 -10.98 24.04 2.22
N GLY A 252 -10.08 23.31 1.55
CA GLY A 252 -10.38 22.44 0.43
C GLY A 252 -10.62 20.98 0.85
N PRO A 253 -10.99 20.12 -0.10
CA PRO A 253 -11.11 18.69 0.15
C PRO A 253 -9.74 18.09 0.53
N VAL A 254 -9.76 17.08 1.38
CA VAL A 254 -8.56 16.29 1.71
C VAL A 254 -8.37 15.19 0.67
N PRO A 255 -7.14 14.93 0.20
CA PRO A 255 -6.88 13.96 -0.87
C PRO A 255 -7.23 12.51 -0.54
N VAL A 256 -7.08 12.12 0.73
CA VAL A 256 -7.49 10.80 1.24
C VAL A 256 -8.48 11.04 2.37
N ASP A 257 -9.73 10.98 2.05
CA ASP A 257 -10.79 11.37 2.95
C ASP A 257 -11.23 10.25 3.91
N VAL A 258 -12.30 10.51 4.65
CA VAL A 258 -12.85 9.55 5.61
C VAL A 258 -13.44 8.31 4.93
N TYR A 259 -13.99 8.45 3.73
CA TYR A 259 -14.57 7.34 2.98
C TYR A 259 -13.48 6.42 2.44
N ASP A 260 -12.37 6.99 1.95
CA ASP A 260 -11.17 6.24 1.59
C ASP A 260 -10.60 5.51 2.79
N THR A 261 -10.43 6.22 3.90
CA THR A 261 -9.95 5.64 5.16
C THR A 261 -10.80 4.46 5.60
N ALA A 262 -12.13 4.64 5.62
CA ALA A 262 -13.06 3.61 6.07
C ALA A 262 -13.07 2.39 5.13
N SER A 263 -13.15 2.61 3.82
CA SER A 263 -13.19 1.53 2.83
C SER A 263 -11.90 0.72 2.78
N TRP A 264 -10.73 1.39 2.87
CA TRP A 264 -9.45 0.69 2.87
C TRP A 264 -9.24 -0.11 4.16
N MET A 265 -9.63 0.45 5.30
CA MET A 265 -9.49 -0.23 6.59
C MET A 265 -10.53 -1.32 6.83
N ALA A 266 -11.64 -1.34 6.10
CA ALA A 266 -12.62 -2.43 6.17
C ALA A 266 -12.08 -3.78 5.68
N ILE A 267 -10.92 -3.80 5.03
CA ILE A 267 -10.22 -5.03 4.58
C ILE A 267 -9.54 -5.74 5.76
N THR A 268 -9.20 -5.01 6.83
CA THR A 268 -8.42 -5.50 7.97
C THR A 268 -9.12 -6.60 8.76
#